data_e0e32a515e6f218620bb33752c83f533
#
_entry.id   e0e32a515e6f218620bb33752c83f533
#
_cell.length_a   1.000
_cell.length_b   1.000
_cell.length_c   1.000
_cell.angle_alpha   90.00
_cell.angle_beta   90.00
_cell.angle_gamma   90.00
#
_symmetry.space_group_name_H-M   'P 1'
#
loop_
_entity.id
_entity.type
_entity.pdbx_description
1 polymer ?
#
loop_
_entity_poly.entity_id
_entity_poly.type
_entity_poly.pdbx_seq_one_letter_code
_entity_poly.pdbx_strand_id
1 'polypeptide(L)'
;MAVVTAGGADATSGHLPVLYAQVLDGLRVHGDGRYLDGTFGRGGHAGGVLERLGPDGRLLVMDKDPDAIAVAEHRFGDDARVSIRRGSFADLASWDAAAVAPLDGILFDLGVSSPQLDVAERGFSFGKDGPLDMRMDPDAGERAADWIARASEAEIADVLWTYGEERMSRRIARAIVARRAEAPFLRTADLAAVIAANVPRKHKPGQKETHPATRSFQAIRIHVNRELADLETGLDAALDALRTGGRLAVISFHSLEDRIVKRFIAGHAKAPAGNRRLPEAAPFVPRLRIVADAARADEAELRANPRARSAVLRVAEKLAPGGAA
;
A
#
# COMPACT_ATOMS: atom_id res chain seq x y z
N MET A 1 -2.82 37.53 -26.50
CA MET A 1 -2.85 37.02 -25.11
C MET A 1 -4.07 36.15 -24.96
N ALA A 2 -3.95 34.84 -25.11
CA ALA A 2 -5.05 33.90 -24.92
C ALA A 2 -4.78 33.21 -23.57
N VAL A 3 -5.73 33.40 -22.65
CA VAL A 3 -5.74 32.72 -21.34
C VAL A 3 -6.10 31.26 -21.59
N VAL A 4 -5.16 30.37 -21.37
CA VAL A 4 -5.41 28.92 -21.33
C VAL A 4 -6.09 28.64 -20.00
N THR A 5 -7.38 28.40 -20.05
CA THR A 5 -8.15 27.90 -18.93
C THR A 5 -7.74 26.45 -18.65
N ALA A 6 -7.25 26.19 -17.44
CA ALA A 6 -6.96 24.86 -16.94
C ALA A 6 -8.23 24.00 -16.99
N GLY A 7 -8.22 22.97 -17.84
CA GLY A 7 -9.30 22.00 -17.99
C GLY A 7 -9.31 21.00 -16.86
N GLY A 8 -10.39 20.99 -16.09
CA GLY A 8 -11.11 19.87 -15.55
C GLY A 8 -10.40 18.78 -14.78
N ALA A 9 -9.98 19.04 -13.53
CA ALA A 9 -9.99 17.98 -12.52
C ALA A 9 -11.48 17.67 -12.21
N ASP A 10 -11.87 16.42 -12.42
CA ASP A 10 -13.23 15.94 -12.19
C ASP A 10 -13.62 16.13 -10.72
N ALA A 11 -14.51 17.07 -10.44
CA ALA A 11 -14.85 17.61 -9.11
C ALA A 11 -15.84 16.70 -8.33
N THR A 12 -15.78 15.37 -8.50
CA THR A 12 -16.71 14.43 -7.85
C THR A 12 -16.18 13.74 -6.60
N SER A 13 -14.91 13.91 -6.22
CA SER A 13 -14.42 13.61 -4.88
C SER A 13 -13.31 14.58 -4.52
N GLY A 14 -13.58 15.53 -3.63
CA GLY A 14 -12.65 16.56 -3.16
C GLY A 14 -11.45 16.06 -2.36
N HIS A 15 -10.95 14.85 -2.62
CA HIS A 15 -9.78 14.27 -1.99
C HIS A 15 -8.59 14.27 -2.94
N LEU A 16 -7.65 15.18 -2.68
CA LEU A 16 -6.31 15.08 -3.27
C LEU A 16 -5.65 13.78 -2.79
N PRO A 17 -4.94 13.05 -3.67
CA PRO A 17 -4.13 11.90 -3.27
C PRO A 17 -3.10 12.30 -2.22
N VAL A 18 -2.74 11.35 -1.36
CA VAL A 18 -1.75 11.58 -0.29
C VAL A 18 -0.38 11.85 -0.90
N LEU A 19 0.31 12.91 -0.43
CA LEU A 19 1.64 13.30 -0.89
C LEU A 19 1.74 13.48 -2.42
N TYR A 20 0.66 14.02 -3.03
CA TYR A 20 0.50 14.07 -4.49
C TYR A 20 1.66 14.74 -5.22
N ALA A 21 2.03 15.96 -4.82
CA ALA A 21 3.13 16.69 -5.45
C ALA A 21 4.46 15.95 -5.25
N GLN A 22 4.72 15.47 -4.04
CA GLN A 22 5.94 14.77 -3.69
C GLN A 22 6.12 13.46 -4.47
N VAL A 23 5.03 12.75 -4.77
CA VAL A 23 5.05 11.54 -5.60
C VAL A 23 5.41 11.88 -7.04
N LEU A 24 4.75 12.86 -7.65
CA LEU A 24 5.00 13.22 -9.05
C LEU A 24 6.40 13.79 -9.26
N ASP A 25 6.89 14.59 -8.33
CA ASP A 25 8.27 15.10 -8.32
C ASP A 25 9.27 13.95 -8.08
N GLY A 26 8.96 13.07 -7.15
CA GLY A 26 9.75 11.88 -6.84
C GLY A 26 9.91 10.98 -8.07
N LEU A 27 8.86 10.73 -8.81
CA LEU A 27 8.88 9.93 -10.04
C LEU A 27 9.56 10.64 -11.22
N ARG A 28 9.75 11.96 -11.19
CA ARG A 28 10.29 12.77 -12.31
C ARG A 28 9.54 12.51 -13.62
N VAL A 29 8.20 12.63 -13.58
CA VAL A 29 7.37 12.33 -14.75
C VAL A 29 7.73 13.23 -15.93
N HIS A 30 8.01 12.61 -17.09
CA HIS A 30 8.31 13.29 -18.36
C HIS A 30 7.45 12.72 -19.50
N GLY A 31 7.30 13.48 -20.58
CA GLY A 31 6.26 13.27 -21.59
C GLY A 31 6.32 11.94 -22.33
N ASP A 32 7.49 11.38 -22.59
CA ASP A 32 7.72 10.12 -23.32
C ASP A 32 8.00 8.93 -22.40
N GLY A 33 7.86 9.12 -21.06
CA GLY A 33 8.17 8.11 -20.06
C GLY A 33 7.12 7.00 -19.95
N ARG A 34 7.54 5.89 -19.35
CA ARG A 34 6.71 4.73 -19.04
C ARG A 34 6.58 4.57 -17.53
N TYR A 35 5.37 4.65 -17.03
CA TYR A 35 5.10 4.60 -15.59
C TYR A 35 4.14 3.50 -15.24
N LEU A 36 4.27 2.97 -14.00
CA LEU A 36 3.32 2.06 -13.40
C LEU A 36 2.79 2.64 -12.10
N ASP A 37 1.46 2.66 -11.97
CA ASP A 37 0.75 2.75 -10.70
C ASP A 37 0.26 1.34 -10.34
N GLY A 38 0.93 0.70 -9.38
CA GLY A 38 0.63 -0.68 -8.95
C GLY A 38 -0.49 -0.77 -7.92
N THR A 39 -1.06 0.37 -7.51
CA THR A 39 -2.08 0.52 -6.46
C THR A 39 -3.07 1.62 -6.84
N PHE A 40 -3.75 1.41 -7.97
CA PHE A 40 -4.54 2.44 -8.64
C PHE A 40 -5.60 3.12 -7.75
N GLY A 41 -6.34 2.34 -6.95
CA GLY A 41 -7.38 2.84 -6.05
C GLY A 41 -8.45 3.64 -6.78
N ARG A 42 -8.37 4.97 -6.69
CA ARG A 42 -9.29 5.91 -7.38
C ARG A 42 -8.61 6.65 -8.54
N GLY A 43 -7.35 6.35 -8.82
CA GLY A 43 -6.59 6.90 -9.94
C GLY A 43 -6.18 8.37 -9.78
N GLY A 44 -6.03 8.82 -8.56
CA GLY A 44 -5.60 10.20 -8.33
C GLY A 44 -4.14 10.43 -8.74
N HIS A 45 -3.23 9.58 -8.33
CA HIS A 45 -1.82 9.61 -8.75
C HIS A 45 -1.69 9.26 -10.24
N ALA A 46 -2.36 8.20 -10.70
CA ALA A 46 -2.40 7.80 -12.10
C ALA A 46 -2.84 8.95 -13.02
N GLY A 47 -3.89 9.69 -12.64
CA GLY A 47 -4.34 10.89 -13.37
C GLY A 47 -3.25 11.94 -13.47
N GLY A 48 -2.58 12.26 -12.37
CA GLY A 48 -1.49 13.24 -12.36
C GLY A 48 -0.26 12.82 -13.17
N VAL A 49 0.04 11.53 -13.26
CA VAL A 49 1.05 11.00 -14.18
C VAL A 49 0.58 11.18 -15.62
N LEU A 50 -0.65 10.75 -15.94
CA LEU A 50 -1.21 10.81 -17.30
C LEU A 50 -1.28 12.23 -17.86
N GLU A 51 -1.60 13.23 -17.03
CA GLU A 51 -1.60 14.66 -17.39
C GLU A 51 -0.23 15.17 -17.83
N ARG A 52 0.86 14.55 -17.34
CA ARG A 52 2.24 14.92 -17.70
C ARG A 52 2.79 14.14 -18.88
N LEU A 53 2.11 13.08 -19.29
CA LEU A 53 2.51 12.25 -20.43
C LEU A 53 2.11 12.89 -21.75
N GLY A 54 3.03 12.88 -22.71
CA GLY A 54 2.76 13.18 -24.12
C GLY A 54 2.17 11.97 -24.86
N PRO A 55 2.05 12.06 -26.19
CA PRO A 55 1.45 10.99 -27.00
C PRO A 55 2.27 9.70 -27.00
N ASP A 56 3.57 9.77 -26.80
CA ASP A 56 4.47 8.60 -26.77
C ASP A 56 4.64 8.00 -25.38
N GLY A 57 4.19 8.71 -24.35
CA GLY A 57 4.22 8.23 -22.96
C GLY A 57 3.26 7.07 -22.74
N ARG A 58 3.53 6.25 -21.73
CA ARG A 58 2.69 5.10 -21.38
C ARG A 58 2.47 5.03 -19.87
N LEU A 59 1.24 4.76 -19.48
CA LEU A 59 0.84 4.52 -18.11
C LEU A 59 0.26 3.11 -17.97
N LEU A 60 0.84 2.33 -17.10
CA LEU A 60 0.33 1.03 -16.69
C LEU A 60 -0.35 1.20 -15.33
N VAL A 61 -1.53 0.63 -15.15
CA VAL A 61 -2.23 0.66 -13.86
C VAL A 61 -2.66 -0.73 -13.43
N MET A 62 -2.45 -1.03 -12.16
CA MET A 62 -2.86 -2.29 -11.53
C MET A 62 -3.63 -2.03 -10.24
N ASP A 63 -4.58 -2.90 -9.95
CA ASP A 63 -5.19 -3.02 -8.63
C ASP A 63 -5.77 -4.44 -8.45
N LYS A 64 -5.79 -4.94 -7.22
CA LYS A 64 -6.47 -6.19 -6.86
C LYS A 64 -7.98 -6.02 -6.85
N ASP A 65 -8.44 -4.83 -6.46
CA ASP A 65 -9.84 -4.51 -6.26
C ASP A 65 -10.57 -4.33 -7.59
N PRO A 66 -11.58 -5.18 -7.91
CA PRO A 66 -12.36 -5.00 -9.13
C PRO A 66 -13.07 -3.65 -9.22
N ASP A 67 -13.46 -3.05 -8.09
CA ASP A 67 -14.06 -1.71 -8.08
C ASP A 67 -13.07 -0.63 -8.52
N ALA A 68 -11.79 -0.77 -8.14
CA ALA A 68 -10.73 0.11 -8.59
C ALA A 68 -10.47 -0.05 -10.10
N ILE A 69 -10.47 -1.28 -10.60
CA ILE A 69 -10.31 -1.57 -12.04
C ILE A 69 -11.48 -1.01 -12.86
N ALA A 70 -12.72 -1.17 -12.39
CA ALA A 70 -13.88 -0.57 -13.06
C ALA A 70 -13.77 0.97 -13.16
N VAL A 71 -13.22 1.61 -12.13
CA VAL A 71 -12.92 3.06 -12.18
C VAL A 71 -11.81 3.36 -13.19
N ALA A 72 -10.76 2.52 -13.26
CA ALA A 72 -9.67 2.71 -14.21
C ALA A 72 -10.17 2.60 -15.66
N GLU A 73 -10.98 1.59 -15.96
CA GLU A 73 -11.59 1.38 -17.27
C GLU A 73 -12.53 2.54 -17.65
N HIS A 74 -13.38 2.99 -16.72
CA HIS A 74 -14.28 4.12 -16.96
C HIS A 74 -13.53 5.43 -17.23
N ARG A 75 -12.43 5.70 -16.50
CA ARG A 75 -11.71 6.98 -16.61
C ARG A 75 -10.69 7.01 -17.73
N PHE A 76 -10.03 5.89 -17.98
CA PHE A 76 -8.84 5.84 -18.81
C PHE A 76 -8.88 4.74 -19.88
N GLY A 77 -9.95 3.93 -19.96
CA GLY A 77 -10.06 2.82 -20.91
C GLY A 77 -9.95 3.23 -22.39
N ASP A 78 -10.39 4.43 -22.73
CA ASP A 78 -10.30 4.97 -24.09
C ASP A 78 -8.97 5.67 -24.41
N ASP A 79 -8.07 5.86 -23.43
CA ASP A 79 -6.77 6.48 -23.65
C ASP A 79 -5.74 5.43 -24.09
N ALA A 80 -5.33 5.49 -25.36
CA ALA A 80 -4.37 4.55 -25.96
C ALA A 80 -3.00 4.51 -25.25
N ARG A 81 -2.70 5.46 -24.38
CA ARG A 81 -1.48 5.50 -23.57
C ARG A 81 -1.57 4.62 -22.33
N VAL A 82 -2.79 4.18 -21.94
CA VAL A 82 -3.04 3.47 -20.68
C VAL A 82 -3.23 1.98 -20.93
N SER A 83 -2.61 1.17 -20.10
CA SER A 83 -2.83 -0.28 -20.02
C SER A 83 -3.32 -0.62 -18.61
N ILE A 84 -4.43 -1.35 -18.52
CA ILE A 84 -5.10 -1.67 -17.27
C ILE A 84 -5.02 -3.17 -17.02
N ARG A 85 -4.68 -3.58 -15.76
CA ARG A 85 -4.68 -4.97 -15.35
C ARG A 85 -5.25 -5.13 -13.95
N ARG A 86 -6.23 -6.04 -13.78
CA ARG A 86 -6.61 -6.53 -12.45
C ARG A 86 -5.56 -7.52 -11.94
N GLY A 87 -5.05 -7.30 -10.74
CA GLY A 87 -4.09 -8.18 -10.08
C GLY A 87 -3.24 -7.48 -9.03
N SER A 88 -2.42 -8.26 -8.34
CA SER A 88 -1.44 -7.75 -7.39
C SER A 88 -0.22 -7.16 -8.10
N PHE A 89 0.33 -6.08 -7.59
CA PHE A 89 1.65 -5.60 -8.02
C PHE A 89 2.77 -6.64 -7.76
N ALA A 90 2.53 -7.63 -6.91
CA ALA A 90 3.42 -8.79 -6.75
C ALA A 90 3.52 -9.61 -8.05
N ASP A 91 2.49 -9.55 -8.91
CA ASP A 91 2.45 -10.26 -10.18
C ASP A 91 2.98 -9.41 -11.36
N LEU A 92 3.64 -8.29 -11.08
CA LEU A 92 4.18 -7.37 -12.09
C LEU A 92 5.06 -8.07 -13.12
N ALA A 93 5.93 -8.97 -12.69
CA ALA A 93 6.83 -9.71 -13.56
C ALA A 93 6.11 -10.59 -14.60
N SER A 94 4.85 -10.96 -14.36
CA SER A 94 4.01 -11.75 -15.27
C SER A 94 3.15 -10.92 -16.21
N TRP A 95 3.33 -9.59 -16.25
CA TRP A 95 2.53 -8.72 -17.09
C TRP A 95 3.27 -8.34 -18.38
N ASP A 96 2.81 -8.87 -19.51
CA ASP A 96 3.41 -8.65 -20.82
C ASP A 96 3.57 -7.15 -21.15
N ALA A 97 2.57 -6.32 -20.84
CA ALA A 97 2.67 -4.87 -21.07
C ALA A 97 3.81 -4.24 -20.28
N ALA A 98 4.13 -4.73 -19.08
CA ALA A 98 5.28 -4.26 -18.30
C ALA A 98 6.62 -4.78 -18.86
N ALA A 99 6.60 -5.98 -19.47
CA ALA A 99 7.77 -6.62 -20.07
C ALA A 99 8.20 -6.02 -21.42
N VAL A 100 7.35 -5.24 -22.10
CA VAL A 100 7.64 -4.66 -23.44
C VAL A 100 8.88 -3.77 -23.41
N ALA A 101 9.03 -2.93 -22.39
CA ALA A 101 10.22 -2.10 -22.20
C ALA A 101 10.34 -1.69 -20.71
N PRO A 102 11.56 -1.42 -20.21
CA PRO A 102 11.76 -0.99 -18.84
C PRO A 102 10.99 0.29 -18.49
N LEU A 103 10.62 0.43 -17.22
CA LEU A 103 9.81 1.54 -16.70
C LEU A 103 10.69 2.70 -16.21
N ASP A 104 10.24 3.93 -16.44
CA ASP A 104 10.83 5.16 -15.93
C ASP A 104 10.49 5.41 -14.47
N GLY A 105 9.30 4.96 -14.05
CA GLY A 105 8.87 5.09 -12.68
C GLY A 105 7.79 4.10 -12.29
N ILE A 106 7.81 3.73 -11.01
CA ILE A 106 6.85 2.83 -10.39
C ILE A 106 6.36 3.46 -9.10
N LEU A 107 5.05 3.49 -8.91
CA LEU A 107 4.38 3.91 -7.68
C LEU A 107 3.70 2.73 -7.02
N PHE A 108 3.90 2.60 -5.70
CA PHE A 108 3.06 1.81 -4.80
C PHE A 108 2.52 2.74 -3.71
N ASP A 109 1.21 2.99 -3.70
CA ASP A 109 0.48 3.69 -2.64
C ASP A 109 -0.23 2.64 -1.78
N LEU A 110 0.46 2.19 -0.71
CA LEU A 110 0.09 1.00 0.04
C LEU A 110 -1.15 1.21 0.92
N GLY A 111 -1.72 0.11 1.37
CA GLY A 111 -2.85 0.08 2.29
C GLY A 111 -4.21 0.00 1.62
N VAL A 112 -5.22 0.59 2.25
CA VAL A 112 -6.62 0.50 1.81
C VAL A 112 -7.10 1.79 1.17
N SER A 113 -7.88 1.66 0.11
CA SER A 113 -8.54 2.79 -0.53
C SER A 113 -9.68 3.36 0.34
N SER A 114 -10.06 4.62 0.09
CA SER A 114 -11.17 5.24 0.81
C SER A 114 -12.48 4.46 0.68
N PRO A 115 -12.91 3.98 -0.52
CA PRO A 115 -14.11 3.17 -0.65
C PRO A 115 -14.09 1.89 0.18
N GLN A 116 -12.96 1.20 0.26
CA GLN A 116 -12.85 -0.01 1.09
C GLN A 116 -13.17 0.25 2.56
N LEU A 117 -12.80 1.43 3.10
CA LEU A 117 -13.14 1.83 4.47
C LEU A 117 -14.56 2.41 4.58
N ASP A 118 -15.07 3.03 3.53
CA ASP A 118 -16.32 3.78 3.57
C ASP A 118 -17.54 2.93 3.23
N VAL A 119 -17.37 1.83 2.48
CA VAL A 119 -18.42 0.88 2.12
C VAL A 119 -18.47 -0.24 3.18
N ALA A 120 -19.56 -0.31 3.95
CA ALA A 120 -19.71 -1.25 5.06
C ALA A 120 -19.62 -2.72 4.59
N GLU A 121 -20.14 -3.01 3.41
CA GLU A 121 -20.20 -4.34 2.78
C GLU A 121 -18.82 -4.94 2.52
N ARG A 122 -17.76 -4.11 2.43
CA ARG A 122 -16.38 -4.57 2.25
C ARG A 122 -15.75 -5.08 3.56
N GLY A 123 -16.31 -4.78 4.71
CA GLY A 123 -15.90 -5.34 6.01
C GLY A 123 -14.56 -4.82 6.57
N PHE A 124 -13.97 -3.77 6.04
CA PHE A 124 -12.70 -3.21 6.54
C PHE A 124 -12.86 -2.34 7.79
N SER A 125 -14.04 -1.78 7.99
CA SER A 125 -14.30 -0.83 9.07
C SER A 125 -15.12 -1.47 10.18
N PHE A 126 -14.78 -1.16 11.42
CA PHE A 126 -15.63 -1.44 12.59
C PHE A 126 -16.52 -0.24 12.98
N GLY A 127 -16.29 0.92 12.38
CA GLY A 127 -17.13 2.11 12.56
C GLY A 127 -18.39 2.09 11.74
N LYS A 128 -18.42 1.28 10.69
CA LYS A 128 -19.59 0.96 9.86
C LYS A 128 -19.73 -0.55 9.87
N ASP A 129 -20.79 -1.03 10.53
CA ASP A 129 -20.99 -2.47 10.67
C ASP A 129 -21.37 -3.11 9.33
N GLY A 130 -20.65 -4.14 8.95
CA GLY A 130 -20.81 -4.88 7.70
C GLY A 130 -20.40 -6.35 7.82
N PRO A 131 -20.51 -7.14 6.75
CA PRO A 131 -19.97 -8.49 6.71
C PRO A 131 -18.49 -8.50 7.07
N LEU A 132 -18.02 -9.49 7.80
CA LEU A 132 -16.62 -9.62 8.18
C LEU A 132 -15.83 -10.26 7.02
N ASP A 133 -15.62 -9.49 5.93
CA ASP A 133 -14.92 -9.96 4.73
C ASP A 133 -13.45 -9.53 4.72
N MET A 134 -13.14 -8.24 4.62
CA MET A 134 -11.80 -7.62 4.58
C MET A 134 -10.95 -7.96 3.34
N ARG A 135 -11.45 -8.65 2.33
CA ARG A 135 -10.68 -8.92 1.10
C ARG A 135 -10.63 -7.69 0.21
N MET A 136 -9.44 -7.37 -0.30
CA MET A 136 -9.28 -6.36 -1.37
C MET A 136 -9.82 -6.90 -2.69
N ASP A 137 -9.57 -8.17 -3.00
CA ASP A 137 -10.18 -8.90 -4.09
C ASP A 137 -11.30 -9.81 -3.56
N PRO A 138 -12.58 -9.43 -3.70
CA PRO A 138 -13.69 -10.22 -3.20
C PRO A 138 -13.90 -11.56 -3.92
N ASP A 139 -13.28 -11.73 -5.10
CA ASP A 139 -13.40 -12.97 -5.91
C ASP A 139 -12.31 -13.99 -5.56
N ALA A 140 -11.31 -13.60 -4.77
CA ALA A 140 -10.18 -14.45 -4.43
C ALA A 140 -9.90 -14.47 -2.91
N GLY A 141 -9.23 -15.54 -2.48
CA GLY A 141 -8.80 -15.68 -1.10
C GLY A 141 -9.93 -15.99 -0.10
N GLU A 142 -9.57 -16.01 1.17
CA GLU A 142 -10.45 -16.37 2.29
C GLU A 142 -10.94 -15.09 2.99
N ARG A 143 -12.24 -15.01 3.30
CA ARG A 143 -12.78 -13.90 4.10
C ARG A 143 -12.24 -13.94 5.54
N ALA A 144 -12.18 -12.80 6.20
CA ALA A 144 -11.79 -12.71 7.60
C ALA A 144 -12.68 -13.57 8.50
N ALA A 145 -13.98 -13.66 8.23
CA ALA A 145 -14.93 -14.50 8.95
C ALA A 145 -14.55 -15.99 8.86
N ASP A 146 -14.22 -16.46 7.66
CA ASP A 146 -13.89 -17.87 7.41
C ASP A 146 -12.55 -18.24 8.05
N TRP A 147 -11.55 -17.36 7.94
CA TRP A 147 -10.27 -17.52 8.61
C TRP A 147 -10.44 -17.59 10.15
N ILE A 148 -11.16 -16.64 10.74
CA ILE A 148 -11.43 -16.62 12.18
C ILE A 148 -12.19 -17.88 12.62
N ALA A 149 -13.10 -18.42 11.80
CA ALA A 149 -13.86 -19.62 12.12
C ALA A 149 -12.97 -20.86 12.30
N ARG A 150 -11.88 -20.99 11.51
CA ARG A 150 -11.01 -22.18 11.50
C ARG A 150 -9.66 -22.01 12.21
N ALA A 151 -9.12 -20.79 12.26
CA ALA A 151 -7.77 -20.55 12.77
C ALA A 151 -7.64 -20.96 14.24
N SER A 152 -6.51 -21.58 14.62
CA SER A 152 -6.23 -21.92 16.02
C SER A 152 -6.01 -20.66 16.87
N GLU A 153 -6.14 -20.77 18.20
CA GLU A 153 -5.83 -19.68 19.14
C GLU A 153 -4.40 -19.15 18.91
N ALA A 154 -3.45 -20.05 18.66
CA ALA A 154 -2.06 -19.66 18.41
C ALA A 154 -1.89 -18.86 17.12
N GLU A 155 -2.50 -19.30 16.01
CA GLU A 155 -2.46 -18.57 14.73
C GLU A 155 -3.08 -17.18 14.84
N ILE A 156 -4.25 -17.07 15.50
CA ILE A 156 -4.88 -15.76 15.74
C ILE A 156 -3.95 -14.86 16.57
N ALA A 157 -3.38 -15.39 17.65
CA ALA A 157 -2.46 -14.63 18.51
C ALA A 157 -1.22 -14.15 17.76
N ASP A 158 -0.65 -15.01 16.91
CA ASP A 158 0.55 -14.72 16.12
C ASP A 158 0.27 -13.64 15.04
N VAL A 159 -0.87 -13.73 14.37
CA VAL A 159 -1.31 -12.71 13.39
C VAL A 159 -1.50 -11.36 14.09
N LEU A 160 -2.20 -11.32 15.21
CA LEU A 160 -2.44 -10.08 15.96
C LEU A 160 -1.14 -9.48 16.51
N TRP A 161 -0.20 -10.31 16.92
CA TRP A 161 1.11 -9.87 17.40
C TRP A 161 1.99 -9.35 16.26
N THR A 162 2.12 -10.14 15.20
CA THR A 162 3.06 -9.90 14.10
C THR A 162 2.63 -8.71 13.25
N TYR A 163 1.35 -8.63 12.90
CA TYR A 163 0.83 -7.61 11.97
C TYR A 163 0.11 -6.45 12.66
N GLY A 164 -0.31 -6.63 13.92
CA GLY A 164 -0.95 -5.57 14.70
C GLY A 164 -0.05 -4.95 15.76
N GLU A 165 1.10 -5.56 16.05
CA GLU A 165 1.90 -5.20 17.23
C GLU A 165 1.02 -5.15 18.50
N GLU A 166 -0.02 -6.03 18.56
CA GLU A 166 -1.03 -6.03 19.61
C GLU A 166 -0.54 -6.80 20.85
N ARG A 167 -0.29 -6.08 21.92
CA ARG A 167 0.26 -6.66 23.15
C ARG A 167 -0.69 -7.64 23.86
N MET A 168 -2.00 -7.47 23.64
CA MET A 168 -3.01 -8.34 24.23
C MET A 168 -3.39 -9.50 23.29
N SER A 169 -2.57 -9.78 22.26
CA SER A 169 -2.86 -10.74 21.19
C SER A 169 -3.36 -12.11 21.70
N ARG A 170 -2.68 -12.71 22.70
CA ARG A 170 -3.08 -14.01 23.28
C ARG A 170 -4.44 -13.94 24.00
N ARG A 171 -4.69 -12.84 24.74
CA ARG A 171 -5.96 -12.64 25.45
C ARG A 171 -7.10 -12.46 24.46
N ILE A 172 -6.90 -11.68 23.40
CA ILE A 172 -7.87 -11.45 22.34
C ILE A 172 -8.13 -12.75 21.59
N ALA A 173 -7.08 -13.51 21.20
CA ALA A 173 -7.23 -14.78 20.50
C ALA A 173 -8.07 -15.78 21.29
N ARG A 174 -7.77 -15.95 22.59
CA ARG A 174 -8.58 -16.80 23.49
C ARG A 174 -10.04 -16.37 23.54
N ALA A 175 -10.32 -15.06 23.63
CA ALA A 175 -11.68 -14.54 23.67
C ALA A 175 -12.41 -14.77 22.34
N ILE A 176 -11.72 -14.63 21.20
CA ILE A 176 -12.26 -14.93 19.87
C ILE A 176 -12.63 -16.42 19.77
N VAL A 177 -11.71 -17.32 20.16
CA VAL A 177 -11.95 -18.76 20.09
C VAL A 177 -13.11 -19.19 21.01
N ALA A 178 -13.18 -18.66 22.23
CA ALA A 178 -14.29 -18.91 23.15
C ALA A 178 -15.62 -18.42 22.56
N ARG A 179 -15.67 -17.18 22.06
CA ARG A 179 -16.90 -16.58 21.53
C ARG A 179 -17.41 -17.26 20.25
N ARG A 180 -16.51 -17.66 19.32
CA ARG A 180 -16.92 -18.34 18.09
C ARG A 180 -17.53 -19.71 18.33
N ALA A 181 -17.20 -20.37 19.47
CA ALA A 181 -17.82 -21.63 19.86
C ALA A 181 -19.32 -21.49 20.22
N GLU A 182 -19.76 -20.29 20.61
CA GLU A 182 -21.15 -19.96 20.89
C GLU A 182 -21.91 -19.58 19.61
N ALA A 183 -21.29 -18.74 18.77
CA ALA A 183 -21.84 -18.31 17.48
C ALA A 183 -20.70 -17.81 16.55
N PRO A 184 -20.81 -18.00 15.23
CA PRO A 184 -19.80 -17.54 14.27
C PRO A 184 -19.71 -15.99 14.26
N PHE A 185 -18.55 -15.47 13.92
CA PHE A 185 -18.36 -14.05 13.62
C PHE A 185 -18.74 -13.79 12.17
N LEU A 186 -19.85 -13.09 11.96
CA LEU A 186 -20.33 -12.74 10.62
C LEU A 186 -20.20 -11.24 10.32
N ARG A 187 -20.09 -10.41 11.38
CA ARG A 187 -20.10 -8.96 11.26
C ARG A 187 -18.90 -8.31 11.93
N THR A 188 -18.50 -7.15 11.42
CA THR A 188 -17.36 -6.40 11.94
C THR A 188 -17.60 -5.90 13.37
N ALA A 189 -18.82 -5.49 13.71
CA ALA A 189 -19.17 -5.02 15.04
C ALA A 189 -19.00 -6.11 16.11
N ASP A 190 -19.37 -7.37 15.82
CA ASP A 190 -19.24 -8.48 16.76
C ASP A 190 -17.76 -8.72 17.12
N LEU A 191 -16.90 -8.77 16.11
CA LEU A 191 -15.46 -8.93 16.32
C LEU A 191 -14.87 -7.74 17.09
N ALA A 192 -15.22 -6.52 16.70
CA ALA A 192 -14.72 -5.30 17.34
C ALA A 192 -15.12 -5.23 18.82
N ALA A 193 -16.34 -5.65 19.16
CA ALA A 193 -16.83 -5.69 20.56
C ALA A 193 -16.00 -6.66 21.42
N VAL A 194 -15.74 -7.88 20.92
CA VAL A 194 -14.90 -8.86 21.63
C VAL A 194 -13.48 -8.35 21.82
N ILE A 195 -12.88 -7.75 20.78
CA ILE A 195 -11.53 -7.18 20.89
C ILE A 195 -11.52 -6.05 21.92
N ALA A 196 -12.46 -5.10 21.85
CA ALA A 196 -12.51 -3.94 22.72
C ALA A 196 -12.69 -4.33 24.21
N ALA A 197 -13.45 -5.39 24.48
CA ALA A 197 -13.63 -5.92 25.85
C ALA A 197 -12.35 -6.52 26.43
N ASN A 198 -11.38 -6.90 25.57
CA ASN A 198 -10.15 -7.56 25.98
C ASN A 198 -8.90 -6.67 25.91
N VAL A 199 -9.01 -5.43 25.44
CA VAL A 199 -7.92 -4.43 25.42
C VAL A 199 -8.14 -3.42 26.52
N PRO A 200 -7.18 -3.20 27.44
CA PRO A 200 -7.28 -2.16 28.48
C PRO A 200 -7.40 -0.78 27.84
N ARG A 201 -8.41 -0.01 28.24
CA ARG A 201 -8.51 1.41 27.85
C ARG A 201 -7.42 2.20 28.56
N LYS A 202 -6.50 2.79 27.82
CA LYS A 202 -5.49 3.68 28.34
C LYS A 202 -5.91 5.12 28.02
N HIS A 203 -6.53 5.78 28.98
CA HIS A 203 -6.79 7.21 28.83
C HIS A 203 -5.47 7.99 29.03
N LYS A 204 -5.00 8.65 27.97
CA LYS A 204 -3.93 9.64 28.05
C LYS A 204 -4.53 11.01 27.78
N PRO A 205 -4.52 11.93 28.74
CA PRO A 205 -5.03 13.29 28.53
C PRO A 205 -4.35 13.93 27.32
N GLY A 206 -5.13 14.55 26.44
CA GLY A 206 -4.64 15.28 25.25
C GLY A 206 -4.29 14.45 24.02
N GLN A 207 -4.38 13.12 24.05
CA GLN A 207 -4.24 12.28 22.85
C GLN A 207 -5.61 11.82 22.33
N LYS A 208 -5.83 11.95 20.99
CA LYS A 208 -7.01 11.36 20.36
C LYS A 208 -6.96 9.84 20.53
N GLU A 209 -7.94 9.30 21.22
CA GLU A 209 -8.00 7.88 21.56
C GLU A 209 -8.21 7.05 20.26
N THR A 210 -7.29 6.13 19.99
CA THR A 210 -7.45 5.16 18.91
C THR A 210 -8.34 4.02 19.41
N HIS A 211 -9.33 3.62 18.62
CA HIS A 211 -10.23 2.54 19.01
C HIS A 211 -9.44 1.25 19.30
N PRO A 212 -9.77 0.49 20.37
CA PRO A 212 -9.01 -0.70 20.78
C PRO A 212 -8.88 -1.77 19.69
N ALA A 213 -9.88 -1.91 18.81
CA ALA A 213 -9.86 -2.87 17.73
C ALA A 213 -8.96 -2.51 16.53
N THR A 214 -8.47 -1.25 16.44
CA THR A 214 -7.75 -0.77 15.24
C THR A 214 -6.57 -1.65 14.86
N ARG A 215 -5.72 -2.02 15.82
CA ARG A 215 -4.53 -2.86 15.56
C ARG A 215 -4.90 -4.28 15.14
N SER A 216 -5.91 -4.84 15.77
CA SER A 216 -6.38 -6.19 15.45
C SER A 216 -7.04 -6.26 14.08
N PHE A 217 -7.84 -5.26 13.71
CA PHE A 217 -8.42 -5.16 12.36
C PHE A 217 -7.33 -4.98 11.30
N GLN A 218 -6.35 -4.12 11.54
CA GLN A 218 -5.18 -3.99 10.67
C GLN A 218 -4.45 -5.33 10.51
N ALA A 219 -4.21 -6.06 11.59
CA ALA A 219 -3.52 -7.33 11.55
C ALA A 219 -4.25 -8.39 10.70
N ILE A 220 -5.56 -8.51 10.91
CA ILE A 220 -6.41 -9.46 10.17
C ILE A 220 -6.45 -9.07 8.68
N ARG A 221 -6.61 -7.78 8.37
CA ARG A 221 -6.57 -7.26 7.01
C ARG A 221 -5.28 -7.61 6.29
N ILE A 222 -4.14 -7.32 6.92
CA ILE A 222 -2.80 -7.63 6.38
C ILE A 222 -2.66 -9.12 6.10
N HIS A 223 -3.15 -9.96 7.02
CA HIS A 223 -3.10 -11.41 6.87
C HIS A 223 -3.97 -11.91 5.71
N VAL A 224 -5.25 -11.52 5.69
CA VAL A 224 -6.24 -11.92 4.67
C VAL A 224 -5.77 -11.54 3.25
N ASN A 225 -5.18 -10.36 3.11
CA ASN A 225 -4.76 -9.83 1.81
C ASN A 225 -3.28 -10.12 1.47
N ARG A 226 -2.53 -10.79 2.35
CA ARG A 226 -1.10 -11.08 2.19
C ARG A 226 -0.25 -9.82 1.93
N GLU A 227 -0.67 -8.67 2.47
CA GLU A 227 -0.16 -7.35 2.08
C GLU A 227 1.36 -7.22 2.17
N LEU A 228 1.99 -7.73 3.25
CA LEU A 228 3.43 -7.62 3.43
C LEU A 228 4.22 -8.59 2.54
N ALA A 229 3.73 -9.80 2.30
CA ALA A 229 4.36 -10.76 1.38
C ALA A 229 4.30 -10.25 -0.06
N ASP A 230 3.16 -9.71 -0.46
CA ASP A 230 3.01 -9.09 -1.78
C ASP A 230 3.91 -7.86 -1.94
N LEU A 231 4.08 -7.07 -0.85
CA LEU A 231 4.99 -5.92 -0.86
C LEU A 231 6.45 -6.36 -1.10
N GLU A 232 6.92 -7.39 -0.40
CA GLU A 232 8.28 -7.90 -0.59
C GLU A 232 8.49 -8.38 -2.03
N THR A 233 7.58 -9.20 -2.55
CA THR A 233 7.65 -9.69 -3.94
C THR A 233 7.54 -8.55 -4.96
N GLY A 234 6.64 -7.60 -4.73
CA GLY A 234 6.43 -6.46 -5.63
C GLY A 234 7.62 -5.50 -5.68
N LEU A 235 8.33 -5.31 -4.56
CA LEU A 235 9.54 -4.48 -4.53
C LEU A 235 10.66 -5.10 -5.38
N ASP A 236 10.86 -6.42 -5.31
CA ASP A 236 11.84 -7.12 -6.15
C ASP A 236 11.47 -7.00 -7.63
N ALA A 237 10.20 -7.28 -7.97
CA ALA A 237 9.69 -7.15 -9.33
C ALA A 237 9.82 -5.71 -9.88
N ALA A 238 9.54 -4.70 -9.03
CA ALA A 238 9.69 -3.30 -9.39
C ALA A 238 11.15 -2.93 -9.68
N LEU A 239 12.08 -3.39 -8.84
CA LEU A 239 13.51 -3.14 -9.07
C LEU A 239 13.98 -3.73 -10.41
N ASP A 240 13.50 -4.91 -10.77
CA ASP A 240 13.88 -5.53 -12.02
C ASP A 240 13.23 -4.84 -13.24
N ALA A 241 11.97 -4.41 -13.12
CA ALA A 241 11.23 -3.74 -14.19
C ALA A 241 11.71 -2.30 -14.49
N LEU A 242 12.34 -1.62 -13.53
CA LEU A 242 12.86 -0.26 -13.73
C LEU A 242 14.05 -0.24 -14.68
N ARG A 243 14.14 0.81 -15.54
CA ARG A 243 15.37 1.14 -16.25
C ARG A 243 16.43 1.75 -15.30
N THR A 244 17.67 1.78 -15.75
CA THR A 244 18.70 2.62 -15.10
C THR A 244 18.25 4.08 -15.10
N GLY A 245 18.32 4.72 -13.92
CA GLY A 245 17.82 6.08 -13.68
C GLY A 245 16.31 6.14 -13.45
N GLY A 246 15.59 5.02 -13.59
CA GLY A 246 14.17 4.92 -13.23
C GLY A 246 13.94 4.98 -11.72
N ARG A 247 12.75 5.39 -11.30
CA ARG A 247 12.45 5.68 -9.89
C ARG A 247 11.32 4.84 -9.31
N LEU A 248 11.55 4.31 -8.12
CA LEU A 248 10.57 3.66 -7.29
C LEU A 248 10.10 4.64 -6.22
N ALA A 249 8.81 4.95 -6.19
CA ALA A 249 8.13 5.73 -5.15
C ALA A 249 7.17 4.82 -4.39
N VAL A 250 7.29 4.77 -3.06
CA VAL A 250 6.41 3.96 -2.21
C VAL A 250 5.88 4.79 -1.07
N ILE A 251 4.55 4.84 -0.92
CA ILE A 251 3.86 5.40 0.23
C ILE A 251 3.46 4.27 1.17
N SER A 252 3.85 4.37 2.42
CA SER A 252 3.49 3.44 3.49
C SER A 252 2.62 4.13 4.54
N PHE A 253 1.64 3.42 5.11
CA PHE A 253 0.71 3.98 6.10
C PHE A 253 0.91 3.41 7.51
N HIS A 254 1.72 2.37 7.66
CA HIS A 254 2.07 1.83 8.97
C HIS A 254 3.54 1.37 9.04
N SER A 255 4.00 1.18 10.29
CA SER A 255 5.40 0.88 10.61
C SER A 255 5.95 -0.39 9.95
N LEU A 256 5.13 -1.40 9.71
CA LEU A 256 5.58 -2.66 9.12
C LEU A 256 5.90 -2.48 7.62
N GLU A 257 5.02 -1.81 6.86
CA GLU A 257 5.28 -1.45 5.46
C GLU A 257 6.55 -0.59 5.34
N ASP A 258 6.60 0.50 6.10
CA ASP A 258 7.75 1.43 6.06
C ASP A 258 9.06 0.71 6.40
N ARG A 259 9.04 -0.25 7.33
CA ARG A 259 10.20 -1.06 7.71
C ARG A 259 10.68 -1.95 6.57
N ILE A 260 9.76 -2.59 5.83
CA ILE A 260 10.08 -3.42 4.66
C ILE A 260 10.69 -2.54 3.57
N VAL A 261 10.01 -1.46 3.17
CA VAL A 261 10.49 -0.55 2.12
C VAL A 261 11.85 0.06 2.48
N LYS A 262 12.00 0.54 3.71
CA LYS A 262 13.28 1.09 4.21
C LYS A 262 14.41 0.07 4.15
N ARG A 263 14.14 -1.18 4.57
CA ARG A 263 15.15 -2.25 4.56
C ARG A 263 15.51 -2.65 3.14
N PHE A 264 14.53 -2.77 2.26
CA PHE A 264 14.71 -3.07 0.86
C PHE A 264 15.61 -2.03 0.18
N ILE A 265 15.26 -0.75 0.27
CA ILE A 265 16.04 0.34 -0.31
C ILE A 265 17.46 0.39 0.29
N ALA A 266 17.58 0.29 1.60
CA ALA A 266 18.88 0.33 2.27
C ALA A 266 19.77 -0.87 1.89
N GLY A 267 19.19 -2.06 1.78
CA GLY A 267 19.90 -3.28 1.37
C GLY A 267 20.46 -3.22 -0.06
N HIS A 268 19.78 -2.48 -0.94
CA HIS A 268 20.23 -2.26 -2.31
C HIS A 268 21.07 -0.98 -2.52
N ALA A 269 21.08 -0.06 -1.55
CA ALA A 269 21.78 1.21 -1.65
C ALA A 269 23.13 1.25 -0.91
N LYS A 270 23.29 0.42 0.13
CA LYS A 270 24.47 0.48 1.01
C LYS A 270 24.99 -0.92 1.33
N ALA A 271 26.28 -1.06 1.37
CA ALA A 271 26.92 -2.29 1.84
C ALA A 271 26.43 -2.62 3.27
N PRO A 272 26.17 -3.90 3.57
CA PRO A 272 25.90 -4.33 4.94
C PRO A 272 27.07 -3.93 5.84
N ALA A 273 26.79 -3.58 7.08
CA ALA A 273 27.84 -3.26 8.06
C ALA A 273 28.80 -4.44 8.17
N GLY A 274 30.09 -4.20 7.88
CA GLY A 274 31.11 -5.23 7.89
C GLY A 274 31.24 -5.85 9.29
N ASN A 275 31.26 -7.17 9.35
CA ASN A 275 31.61 -7.89 10.56
C ASN A 275 33.09 -8.27 10.48
N ARG A 276 33.94 -7.61 11.27
CA ARG A 276 35.41 -7.84 11.31
C ARG A 276 35.83 -9.30 11.62
N ARG A 277 34.85 -10.15 12.02
CA ARG A 277 35.09 -11.56 12.34
C ARG A 277 34.76 -12.51 11.19
N LEU A 278 34.22 -11.98 10.07
CA LEU A 278 33.90 -12.78 8.89
C LEU A 278 34.92 -12.52 7.78
N PRO A 279 35.18 -13.50 6.90
CA PRO A 279 35.97 -13.29 5.69
C PRO A 279 35.47 -12.10 4.89
N GLU A 280 36.37 -11.42 4.17
CA GLU A 280 36.03 -10.30 3.32
C GLU A 280 34.96 -10.72 2.29
N ALA A 281 33.79 -10.09 2.36
CA ALA A 281 32.72 -10.37 1.43
C ALA A 281 33.06 -9.78 0.05
N ALA A 282 32.47 -10.35 -1.01
CA ALA A 282 32.57 -9.76 -2.35
C ALA A 282 32.21 -8.27 -2.32
N PRO A 283 32.82 -7.42 -3.14
CA PRO A 283 32.53 -6.00 -3.20
C PRO A 283 31.03 -5.76 -3.41
N PHE A 284 30.41 -4.96 -2.53
CA PHE A 284 28.99 -4.60 -2.66
C PHE A 284 28.82 -3.65 -3.85
N VAL A 285 27.93 -4.02 -4.76
CA VAL A 285 27.55 -3.17 -5.89
C VAL A 285 26.15 -2.62 -5.63
N PRO A 286 25.99 -1.31 -5.38
CA PRO A 286 24.69 -0.73 -5.14
C PRO A 286 23.81 -0.81 -6.40
N ARG A 287 22.56 -1.24 -6.23
CA ARG A 287 21.53 -1.28 -7.28
C ARG A 287 20.58 -0.08 -7.21
N LEU A 288 20.45 0.53 -6.02
CA LEU A 288 19.59 1.69 -5.77
C LEU A 288 20.38 2.84 -5.17
N ARG A 289 19.90 4.05 -5.41
CA ARG A 289 20.30 5.29 -4.72
C ARG A 289 19.08 5.88 -4.04
N ILE A 290 19.21 6.30 -2.78
CA ILE A 290 18.17 7.06 -2.07
C ILE A 290 18.13 8.46 -2.68
N VAL A 291 16.95 8.88 -3.16
CA VAL A 291 16.78 10.19 -3.85
C VAL A 291 16.70 11.33 -2.85
N ALA A 292 15.95 11.11 -1.77
CA ALA A 292 15.74 12.09 -0.70
C ALA A 292 15.39 11.38 0.61
N ASP A 293 15.40 12.13 1.70
CA ASP A 293 14.84 11.65 2.97
C ASP A 293 13.35 11.35 2.81
N ALA A 294 12.85 10.49 3.73
CA ALA A 294 11.44 10.12 3.72
C ALA A 294 10.53 11.34 3.91
N ALA A 295 9.64 11.59 2.96
CA ALA A 295 8.69 12.68 3.03
C ALA A 295 7.43 12.29 3.81
N ARG A 296 6.83 13.28 4.48
CA ARG A 296 5.56 13.17 5.21
C ARG A 296 4.67 14.34 4.80
N ALA A 297 3.37 14.15 5.01
CA ALA A 297 2.39 15.21 4.81
C ALA A 297 2.68 16.41 5.73
N ASP A 298 2.58 17.61 5.19
CA ASP A 298 2.68 18.84 5.94
C ASP A 298 1.37 19.18 6.69
N GLU A 299 1.35 20.24 7.47
CA GLU A 299 0.19 20.63 8.24
C GLU A 299 -1.00 21.03 7.35
N ALA A 300 -0.78 21.57 6.15
CA ALA A 300 -1.84 21.98 5.25
C ALA A 300 -2.53 20.73 4.67
N GLU A 301 -1.76 19.76 4.23
CA GLU A 301 -2.26 18.47 3.76
C GLU A 301 -2.98 17.70 4.88
N LEU A 302 -2.43 17.68 6.10
CA LEU A 302 -3.06 17.02 7.26
C LEU A 302 -4.42 17.61 7.63
N ARG A 303 -4.61 18.93 7.44
CA ARG A 303 -5.91 19.58 7.64
C ARG A 303 -6.90 19.18 6.54
N ALA A 304 -6.46 19.10 5.30
CA ALA A 304 -7.29 18.74 4.15
C ALA A 304 -7.57 17.23 4.09
N ASN A 305 -6.57 16.39 4.41
CA ASN A 305 -6.65 14.94 4.37
C ASN A 305 -6.07 14.28 5.63
N PRO A 306 -6.87 14.08 6.68
CA PRO A 306 -6.42 13.44 7.93
C PRO A 306 -5.85 12.03 7.74
N ARG A 307 -6.15 11.34 6.62
CA ARG A 307 -5.61 10.00 6.30
C ARG A 307 -4.12 10.05 5.97
N ALA A 308 -3.60 11.20 5.53
CA ALA A 308 -2.17 11.40 5.26
C ALA A 308 -1.29 11.38 6.53
N ARG A 309 -1.90 11.38 7.73
CA ARG A 309 -1.17 11.51 9.02
C ARG A 309 -0.07 10.46 9.21
N SER A 310 -0.30 9.24 8.77
CA SER A 310 0.64 8.12 8.94
C SER A 310 1.48 7.89 7.68
N ALA A 311 1.21 8.61 6.60
CA ALA A 311 1.87 8.41 5.33
C ALA A 311 3.36 8.75 5.39
N VAL A 312 4.17 7.89 4.78
CA VAL A 312 5.62 8.06 4.61
C VAL A 312 5.97 7.70 3.19
N LEU A 313 6.40 8.67 2.39
CA LEU A 313 6.90 8.45 1.04
C LEU A 313 8.41 8.19 1.07
N ARG A 314 8.84 7.13 0.40
CA ARG A 314 10.25 6.86 0.10
C ARG A 314 10.46 6.79 -1.40
N VAL A 315 11.54 7.41 -1.89
CA VAL A 315 11.91 7.39 -3.30
C VAL A 315 13.34 6.91 -3.46
N ALA A 316 13.51 5.93 -4.35
CA ALA A 316 14.83 5.42 -4.74
C ALA A 316 14.98 5.40 -6.26
N GLU A 317 16.20 5.55 -6.75
CA GLU A 317 16.53 5.52 -8.18
C GLU A 317 17.41 4.31 -8.48
N LYS A 318 17.10 3.57 -9.55
CA LYS A 318 17.89 2.42 -10.00
C LYS A 318 19.20 2.87 -10.62
N LEU A 319 20.29 2.29 -10.16
CA LEU A 319 21.64 2.55 -10.66
C LEU A 319 22.00 1.61 -11.82
N ALA A 320 22.95 2.03 -12.65
CA ALA A 320 23.54 1.17 -13.64
C ALA A 320 24.32 0.00 -12.98
N PRO A 321 24.34 -1.20 -13.59
CA PRO A 321 25.20 -2.27 -13.11
C PRO A 321 26.66 -1.81 -13.03
N GLY A 322 27.26 -1.89 -11.82
CA GLY A 322 28.66 -1.46 -11.62
C GLY A 322 28.87 0.06 -11.53
N GLY A 323 27.81 0.86 -11.54
CA GLY A 323 27.91 2.32 -11.35
C GLY A 323 28.30 2.67 -9.91
N ALA A 324 29.30 3.54 -9.74
CA ALA A 324 29.58 4.14 -8.44
C ALA A 324 28.39 5.00 -7.98
N ALA A 325 28.06 4.91 -6.70
CA ALA A 325 26.99 5.69 -6.06
C ALA A 325 27.37 7.18 -5.98
#